data_fb1db0951485d42fdf6ecc60d005ab71
#
_entry.id   fb1db0951485d42fdf6ecc60d005ab71
#
_cell.length_a   1.000
_cell.length_b   1.000
_cell.length_c   1.000
_cell.angle_alpha   90.00
_cell.angle_beta   90.00
_cell.angle_gamma   90.00
#
_symmetry.space_group_name_H-M   'P 1'
#
loop_
_entity.id
_entity.type
_entity.pdbx_description
1 polymer ?
#
loop_
_entity_poly.entity_id
_entity_poly.type
_entity_poly.pdbx_seq_one_letter_code
_entity_poly.pdbx_strand_id
1 'polypeptide(L)'
;MAARYLCTHDYTILARNYRTPFGEVDLIAQKDGVLVYVEVKYRSSNDYGDPLEAVDRRKQRQICKVANYHYAGYSAGQEMDCRFLRFFLLF
;
A
#
# COMPACT_ATOMS: atom_id res chain seq x y z
N MET A 1 -2.51 2.61 -14.57
CA MET A 1 -2.88 2.78 -13.17
C MET A 1 -2.02 1.87 -12.29
N ALA A 2 -2.01 2.12 -10.98
CA ALA A 2 -1.11 1.41 -10.07
C ALA A 2 -1.26 -0.11 -10.11
N ALA A 3 -2.49 -0.61 -10.11
CA ALA A 3 -2.73 -2.06 -10.14
C ALA A 3 -2.17 -2.69 -11.43
N ARG A 4 -2.34 -2.00 -12.55
CA ARG A 4 -1.82 -2.48 -13.82
C ARG A 4 -0.29 -2.52 -13.82
N TYR A 5 0.33 -1.48 -13.28
CA TYR A 5 1.79 -1.43 -13.14
C TYR A 5 2.28 -2.62 -12.31
N LEU A 6 1.66 -2.88 -11.18
CA LEU A 6 2.04 -3.98 -10.31
C LEU A 6 1.88 -5.34 -11.01
N CYS A 7 0.79 -5.54 -11.73
CA CYS A 7 0.57 -6.78 -12.47
C CYS A 7 1.64 -7.00 -13.54
N THR A 8 2.07 -5.93 -14.25
CA THR A 8 3.12 -6.05 -15.26
C THR A 8 4.51 -6.31 -14.66
N HIS A 9 4.68 -6.08 -13.35
CA HIS A 9 5.91 -6.34 -12.62
C HIS A 9 5.81 -7.60 -11.74
N ASP A 10 4.94 -8.53 -12.13
CA ASP A 10 4.78 -9.84 -11.49
C ASP A 10 4.21 -9.80 -10.08
N TYR A 11 3.53 -8.73 -9.72
CA TYR A 11 2.77 -8.68 -8.46
C TYR A 11 1.38 -9.28 -8.66
N THR A 12 0.94 -10.03 -7.67
CA THR A 12 -0.44 -10.52 -7.62
C THR A 12 -1.26 -9.58 -6.74
N ILE A 13 -2.35 -9.05 -7.27
CA ILE A 13 -3.24 -8.18 -6.50
C ILE A 13 -4.16 -9.04 -5.65
N LEU A 14 -4.07 -8.88 -4.34
CA LEU A 14 -4.89 -9.63 -3.39
C LEU A 14 -6.18 -8.89 -3.03
N ALA A 15 -6.11 -7.57 -2.94
CA ALA A 15 -7.27 -6.77 -2.59
C ALA A 15 -7.13 -5.35 -3.14
N ARG A 16 -8.29 -4.72 -3.37
CA ARG A 16 -8.38 -3.31 -3.78
C ARG A 16 -9.28 -2.60 -2.82
N ASN A 17 -8.91 -1.37 -2.45
CA ASN A 17 -9.68 -0.53 -1.54
C ASN A 17 -10.04 -1.30 -0.26
N TYR A 18 -9.02 -1.87 0.36
CA TYR A 18 -9.19 -2.68 1.56
C TYR A 18 -9.47 -1.79 2.75
N ARG A 19 -10.61 -1.99 3.38
CA ARG A 19 -11.09 -1.15 4.49
C ARG A 19 -11.13 -1.93 5.80
N THR A 20 -10.74 -1.24 6.87
CA THR A 20 -10.78 -1.77 8.23
C THR A 20 -11.35 -0.70 9.17
N PRO A 21 -11.67 -1.06 10.43
CA PRO A 21 -12.06 -0.04 11.41
C PRO A 21 -10.97 1.02 11.67
N PHE A 22 -9.73 0.75 11.29
CA PHE A 22 -8.60 1.65 11.52
C PHE A 22 -8.29 2.54 10.32
N GLY A 23 -8.87 2.28 9.17
CA GLY A 23 -8.60 3.00 7.94
C GLY A 23 -8.57 2.06 6.75
N GLU A 24 -8.00 2.54 5.63
CA GLU A 24 -7.95 1.77 4.39
C GLU A 24 -6.60 1.86 3.71
N VAL A 25 -6.30 0.88 2.87
CA VAL A 25 -5.19 0.92 1.91
C VAL A 25 -5.74 0.70 0.51
N ASP A 26 -5.11 1.32 -0.47
CA ASP A 26 -5.62 1.29 -1.85
C ASP A 26 -5.45 -0.07 -2.51
N LEU A 27 -4.32 -0.71 -2.28
CA LEU A 27 -4.03 -2.01 -2.85
C LEU A 27 -3.25 -2.86 -1.86
N ILE A 28 -3.50 -4.16 -1.90
CA ILE A 28 -2.66 -5.16 -1.26
C ILE A 28 -2.22 -6.13 -2.35
N ALA A 29 -0.91 -6.35 -2.42
CA ALA A 29 -0.32 -7.20 -3.44
C ALA A 29 0.68 -8.16 -2.82
N GLN A 30 1.10 -9.16 -3.59
CA GLN A 30 2.08 -10.14 -3.16
C GLN A 30 3.03 -10.44 -4.30
N LYS A 31 4.32 -10.59 -3.96
CA LYS A 31 5.34 -11.03 -4.90
C LYS A 31 6.44 -11.74 -4.11
N ASP A 32 6.80 -12.95 -4.54
CA ASP A 32 7.88 -13.75 -3.96
C ASP A 32 7.77 -13.89 -2.43
N GLY A 33 6.55 -14.11 -1.94
CA GLY A 33 6.30 -14.29 -0.51
C GLY A 33 6.31 -13.00 0.31
N VAL A 34 6.38 -11.84 -0.35
CA VAL A 34 6.36 -10.54 0.32
C VAL A 34 4.99 -9.89 0.11
N LEU A 35 4.35 -9.49 1.21
CA LEU A 35 3.12 -8.70 1.16
C LEU A 35 3.47 -7.22 0.98
N VAL A 36 2.77 -6.57 0.07
CA VAL A 36 3.00 -5.16 -0.22
C VAL A 36 1.69 -4.41 -0.02
N TYR A 37 1.72 -3.42 0.85
CA TYR A 37 0.58 -2.53 1.11
C TYR A 37 0.84 -1.22 0.38
N VAL A 38 -0.06 -0.87 -0.54
CA VAL A 38 0.17 0.22 -1.49
C VAL A 38 -0.82 1.35 -1.24
N GLU A 39 -0.29 2.55 -1.05
CA GLU A 39 -1.07 3.77 -1.07
C GLU A 39 -0.82 4.50 -2.39
N VAL A 40 -1.89 4.84 -3.09
CA VAL A 40 -1.81 5.59 -4.34
C VAL A 40 -2.14 7.04 -4.04
N LYS A 41 -1.25 7.95 -4.42
CA LYS A 41 -1.46 9.37 -4.25
C LYS A 41 -1.46 10.04 -5.62
N TYR A 42 -2.53 10.80 -5.88
CA TYR A 42 -2.67 11.56 -7.12
C TYR A 42 -2.14 12.97 -6.91
N ARG A 43 -1.32 13.44 -7.83
CA ARG A 43 -0.82 14.81 -7.83
C ARG A 43 -1.03 15.45 -9.18
N SER A 44 -1.39 16.73 -9.18
CA SER A 44 -1.45 17.50 -10.40
C SER A 44 -0.03 17.93 -10.79
N SER A 45 0.17 18.22 -12.07
CA SER A 45 1.44 18.71 -12.59
C SER A 45 1.82 20.07 -12.00
N ASN A 46 0.87 20.80 -11.43
CA ASN A 46 1.08 22.11 -10.81
C ASN A 46 1.34 22.02 -9.30
N ASP A 47 1.38 20.83 -8.77
CA ASP A 47 1.63 20.62 -7.36
C ASP A 47 3.14 20.55 -7.14
N TYR A 48 3.72 21.67 -6.67
CA TYR A 48 5.15 21.79 -6.41
C TYR A 48 5.55 21.29 -5.03
N GLY A 49 4.76 20.43 -4.42
CA GLY A 49 5.12 19.82 -3.16
C GLY A 49 6.44 19.07 -3.26
N ASP A 50 7.11 18.93 -2.12
CA ASP A 50 8.37 18.22 -2.02
C ASP A 50 8.18 16.79 -2.53
N PRO A 51 8.95 16.33 -3.55
CA PRO A 51 8.86 14.96 -4.03
C PRO A 51 9.21 13.93 -2.95
N LEU A 52 9.87 14.38 -1.90
CA LEU A 52 10.22 13.54 -0.76
C LEU A 52 9.28 13.79 0.43
N GLU A 53 8.02 14.05 0.18
CA GLU A 53 7.08 14.22 1.28
C GLU A 53 7.24 13.10 2.29
N ALA A 54 7.71 13.46 3.48
CA ALA A 54 7.77 12.52 4.57
C ALA A 54 6.36 12.05 4.89
N VAL A 55 6.16 10.74 4.99
CA VAL A 55 4.88 10.22 5.43
C VAL A 55 4.68 10.66 6.87
N ASP A 56 3.60 11.40 7.13
CA ASP A 56 3.23 11.84 8.46
C ASP A 56 3.17 10.62 9.39
N ARG A 57 3.67 10.77 10.61
CA ARG A 57 3.65 9.70 11.61
C ARG A 57 2.23 9.19 11.88
N ARG A 58 1.26 10.09 11.84
CA ARG A 58 -0.15 9.73 11.98
C ARG A 58 -0.58 8.77 10.88
N LYS A 59 -0.19 9.07 9.63
CA LYS A 59 -0.50 8.22 8.48
C LYS A 59 0.23 6.88 8.59
N GLN A 60 1.49 6.90 8.98
CA GLN A 60 2.27 5.67 9.18
C GLN A 60 1.61 4.75 10.20
N ARG A 61 1.17 5.29 11.33
CA ARG A 61 0.49 4.50 12.36
C ARG A 61 -0.82 3.90 11.85
N GLN A 62 -1.59 4.69 11.11
CA GLN A 62 -2.83 4.22 10.54
C GLN A 62 -2.59 3.05 9.58
N ILE A 63 -1.61 3.18 8.72
CA ILE A 63 -1.27 2.16 7.74
C ILE A 63 -0.77 0.90 8.43
N CYS A 64 0.06 1.03 9.46
CA CYS A 64 0.53 -0.12 10.23
C CYS A 64 -0.64 -0.87 10.88
N LYS A 65 -1.64 -0.16 11.39
CA LYS A 65 -2.82 -0.79 11.97
C LYS A 65 -3.62 -1.57 10.92
N VAL A 66 -3.79 -0.98 9.74
CA VAL A 66 -4.49 -1.64 8.63
C VAL A 66 -3.71 -2.87 8.17
N ALA A 67 -2.39 -2.73 8.04
CA ALA A 67 -1.54 -3.82 7.62
C ALA A 67 -1.56 -4.97 8.63
N ASN A 68 -1.48 -4.67 9.92
CA ASN A 68 -1.55 -5.68 10.97
C ASN A 68 -2.90 -6.41 10.97
N TYR A 69 -3.97 -5.67 10.74
CA TYR A 69 -5.30 -6.24 10.65
C TYR A 69 -5.40 -7.27 9.52
N HIS A 70 -4.89 -6.91 8.35
CA HIS A 70 -4.87 -7.80 7.20
C HIS A 70 -3.92 -8.98 7.42
N TYR A 71 -2.71 -8.70 7.91
CA TYR A 71 -1.68 -9.69 8.10
C TYR A 71 -2.12 -10.81 9.04
N ALA A 72 -2.76 -10.45 10.14
CA ALA A 72 -3.22 -11.41 11.13
C ALA A 72 -4.18 -12.45 10.53
N GLY A 73 -5.04 -12.01 9.59
CA GLY A 73 -5.96 -12.93 8.92
C GLY A 73 -5.34 -13.70 7.76
N TYR A 74 -4.44 -13.06 7.04
CA TYR A 74 -3.89 -13.63 5.80
C TYR A 74 -2.74 -14.60 6.07
N SER A 75 -1.85 -14.26 6.98
CA SER A 75 -0.64 -15.05 7.21
C SER A 75 -0.90 -16.41 7.87
N ALA A 76 -2.05 -16.58 8.48
CA ALA A 76 -2.42 -17.81 9.20
C ALA A 76 -1.32 -18.27 10.19
N GLY A 77 -0.65 -17.33 10.83
CA GLY A 77 0.40 -17.61 11.80
C GLY A 77 1.78 -17.79 11.21
N GLN A 78 1.94 -17.72 9.89
CA GLN A 78 3.25 -17.77 9.24
C GLN A 78 3.90 -16.39 9.23
N GLU A 79 5.21 -16.35 9.41
CA GLU A 79 5.94 -15.11 9.23
C GLU A 79 6.07 -14.81 7.73
N MET A 80 5.70 -13.59 7.35
CA MET A 80 5.84 -13.10 5.99
C MET A 80 6.45 -11.72 6.04
N ASP A 81 7.35 -11.44 5.09
CA ASP A 81 7.87 -10.10 4.92
C ASP A 81 6.76 -9.17 4.42
N CYS A 82 6.72 -7.98 4.98
CA CYS A 82 5.77 -6.96 4.57
C CYS A 82 6.51 -5.71 4.14
N ARG A 83 6.04 -5.07 3.10
CA ARG A 83 6.59 -3.81 2.61
C ARG A 83 5.48 -2.80 2.44
N PHE A 84 5.86 -1.56 2.55
CA PHE A 84 4.97 -0.44 2.34
C PHE A 84 5.44 0.35 1.14
N LEU A 85 4.54 0.59 0.18
CA LEU A 85 4.85 1.30 -1.04
C LEU A 85 3.87 2.45 -1.24
N ARG A 86 4.40 3.65 -1.47
CA ARG A 86 3.60 4.79 -1.88
C ARG A 86 3.79 5.01 -3.37
N PHE A 87 2.69 5.04 -4.09
CA PHE A 87 2.68 5.17 -5.53
C PHE A 87 2.13 6.55 -5.92
N PHE A 88 2.93 7.34 -6.62
CA PHE A 88 2.50 8.67 -7.07
C PHE A 88 2.06 8.60 -8.52
N LEU A 89 0.86 9.10 -8.79
CA LEU A 89 0.35 9.27 -10.15
C LEU A 89 0.24 10.76 -10.43
N LEU A 90 0.82 11.16 -11.57
CA LEU A 90 0.74 12.55 -12.05
C LEU A 90 -0.33 12.66 -13.12
N PHE A 91 -1.03 13.79 -13.10
CA PHE A 91 -2.02 14.08 -14.14
C PHE A 91 -2.09 15.58 -14.45
#